data_c3e0d5420291de642d10b8b303f85ce3
#
_entry.id   c3e0d5420291de642d10b8b303f85ce3
#
_cell.length_a   1.000
_cell.length_b   1.000
_cell.length_c   1.000
_cell.angle_alpha   90.00
_cell.angle_beta   90.00
_cell.angle_gamma   90.00
#
_symmetry.space_group_name_H-M   'P 1'
#
loop_
_entity.id
_entity.type
_entity.pdbx_description
1 polymer ?
#
loop_
_entity_poly.entity_id
_entity_poly.type
_entity_poly.pdbx_seq_one_letter_code
_entity_poly.pdbx_strand_id
1 'polypeptide(L)'
;MNIGIIQFYNNQVDYGVYSEKINQEYCNQKGYKYICDTDSNKIALVLNGKAPTWYKPRLLQQAFSDHPDLDYLLFLDADAIINDFSQSIEDFIDPQYDIVVAEDIGHHSVMNAGVILLKNTQWVKGFLEKWWKSGEEFTGNDAKHLNIQTLLPQHIEQTGVFQNALWHDQTCFTLLYKNDPEVSKHVKIIPNHSFNWYEADSKNFIFNAFMKGHI
;
A
#
# COMPACT_ATOMS: atom_id res chain seq x y z
N MET A 1 -2.52 -22.47 -3.32
CA MET A 1 -2.72 -21.01 -3.37
C MET A 1 -1.41 -20.39 -3.85
N ASN A 2 -1.46 -19.60 -4.90
CA ASN A 2 -0.28 -18.96 -5.46
C ASN A 2 -0.23 -17.51 -4.96
N ILE A 3 0.80 -17.17 -4.17
CA ILE A 3 0.97 -15.85 -3.57
C ILE A 3 2.22 -15.17 -4.12
N GLY A 4 2.12 -13.89 -4.40
CA GLY A 4 3.25 -13.03 -4.73
C GLY A 4 3.45 -11.92 -3.72
N ILE A 5 4.70 -11.50 -3.52
CA ILE A 5 5.07 -10.26 -2.86
C ILE A 5 5.60 -9.30 -3.90
N ILE A 6 5.17 -8.05 -3.84
CA ILE A 6 5.58 -7.04 -4.80
C ILE A 6 6.02 -5.76 -4.10
N GLN A 7 7.15 -5.22 -4.53
CA GLN A 7 7.73 -3.94 -4.09
C GLN A 7 8.16 -3.12 -5.29
N PHE A 8 8.38 -1.85 -5.06
CA PHE A 8 9.17 -1.01 -5.97
C PHE A 8 9.97 0.01 -5.17
N TYR A 9 11.08 0.43 -5.74
CA TYR A 9 11.83 1.59 -5.31
C TYR A 9 12.60 2.17 -6.50
N ASN A 10 12.99 3.43 -6.40
CA ASN A 10 13.77 4.10 -7.43
C ASN A 10 15.16 4.46 -6.89
N ASN A 11 15.99 5.05 -7.73
CA ASN A 11 17.36 5.45 -7.39
C ASN A 11 17.49 6.54 -6.31
N GLN A 12 16.37 7.08 -5.82
CA GLN A 12 16.34 8.04 -4.69
C GLN A 12 16.16 7.34 -3.34
N VAL A 13 15.90 6.03 -3.36
CA VAL A 13 15.58 5.22 -2.17
C VAL A 13 16.60 4.09 -2.07
N ASP A 14 17.77 4.39 -1.48
CA ASP A 14 18.90 3.47 -1.39
C ASP A 14 18.68 2.30 -0.40
N TYR A 15 17.83 2.50 0.60
CA TYR A 15 17.46 1.44 1.55
C TYR A 15 16.60 0.32 0.95
N GLY A 16 15.93 0.55 -0.17
CA GLY A 16 15.08 -0.45 -0.82
C GLY A 16 15.81 -1.75 -1.13
N VAL A 17 17.11 -1.70 -1.38
CA VAL A 17 17.95 -2.89 -1.61
C VAL A 17 18.04 -3.82 -0.39
N TYR A 18 17.89 -3.28 0.82
CA TYR A 18 17.94 -4.09 2.05
C TYR A 18 16.59 -4.78 2.28
N SER A 19 15.47 -4.05 2.13
CA SER A 19 14.15 -4.64 2.23
C SER A 19 13.92 -5.71 1.16
N GLU A 20 14.35 -5.46 -0.07
CA GLU A 20 14.32 -6.44 -1.17
C GLU A 20 14.97 -7.77 -0.77
N LYS A 21 16.20 -7.75 -0.25
CA LYS A 21 16.92 -8.96 0.15
C LYS A 21 16.18 -9.75 1.22
N ILE A 22 15.66 -9.08 2.24
CA ILE A 22 14.95 -9.71 3.35
C ILE A 22 13.64 -10.34 2.85
N ASN A 23 12.86 -9.58 2.07
CA ASN A 23 11.56 -10.02 1.57
C ASN A 23 11.70 -11.14 0.53
N GLN A 24 12.75 -11.09 -0.30
CA GLN A 24 13.06 -12.16 -1.23
C GLN A 24 13.44 -13.46 -0.52
N GLU A 25 14.23 -13.37 0.56
CA GLU A 25 14.59 -14.53 1.38
C GLU A 25 13.35 -15.18 2.00
N TYR A 26 12.43 -14.37 2.55
CA TYR A 26 11.15 -14.88 3.04
C TYR A 26 10.36 -15.59 1.93
N CYS A 27 10.27 -15.00 0.73
CA CYS A 27 9.61 -15.63 -0.41
C CYS A 27 10.23 -16.99 -0.76
N ASN A 28 11.56 -17.07 -0.78
CA ASN A 28 12.28 -18.31 -1.06
C ASN A 28 11.93 -19.40 -0.04
N GLN A 29 11.85 -19.06 1.25
CA GLN A 29 11.51 -20.01 2.31
C GLN A 29 10.06 -20.48 2.25
N LYS A 30 9.12 -19.59 1.87
CA LYS A 30 7.68 -19.89 1.81
C LYS A 30 7.23 -20.44 0.46
N GLY A 31 8.07 -20.37 -0.58
CA GLY A 31 7.69 -20.73 -1.95
C GLY A 31 6.80 -19.70 -2.63
N TYR A 32 6.84 -18.44 -2.19
CA TYR A 32 6.11 -17.34 -2.80
C TYR A 32 6.90 -16.73 -3.95
N LYS A 33 6.18 -16.08 -4.88
CA LYS A 33 6.82 -15.31 -5.94
C LYS A 33 7.23 -13.94 -5.41
N TYR A 34 8.46 -13.53 -5.68
CA TYR A 34 8.91 -12.18 -5.39
C TYR A 34 9.03 -11.36 -6.68
N ILE A 35 8.49 -10.14 -6.66
CA ILE A 35 8.49 -9.20 -7.79
C ILE A 35 9.00 -7.85 -7.26
N CYS A 36 10.03 -7.29 -7.90
CA CYS A 36 10.53 -5.96 -7.55
C CYS A 36 10.74 -5.14 -8.82
N ASP A 37 10.16 -3.93 -8.86
CA ASP A 37 10.38 -2.99 -9.96
C ASP A 37 11.33 -1.87 -9.50
N THR A 38 12.51 -1.81 -10.11
CA THR A 38 13.55 -0.82 -9.80
C THR A 38 13.88 0.07 -10.99
N ASP A 39 13.15 -0.06 -12.11
CA ASP A 39 13.38 0.76 -13.30
C ASP A 39 12.85 2.19 -13.09
N SER A 40 13.74 3.06 -12.62
CA SER A 40 13.44 4.48 -12.35
C SER A 40 12.89 5.22 -13.57
N ASN A 41 13.30 4.86 -14.80
CA ASN A 41 12.81 5.51 -16.01
C ASN A 41 11.37 5.08 -16.32
N LYS A 42 11.08 3.78 -16.20
CA LYS A 42 9.73 3.23 -16.34
C LYS A 42 8.80 3.82 -15.29
N ILE A 43 9.22 3.85 -14.03
CA ILE A 43 8.44 4.43 -12.93
C ILE A 43 8.11 5.90 -13.22
N ALA A 44 9.11 6.70 -13.60
CA ALA A 44 8.93 8.12 -13.92
C ALA A 44 7.97 8.34 -15.11
N LEU A 45 8.08 7.50 -16.14
CA LEU A 45 7.22 7.57 -17.32
C LEU A 45 5.75 7.29 -16.95
N VAL A 46 5.50 6.25 -16.16
CA VAL A 46 4.13 5.88 -15.73
C VAL A 46 3.55 6.97 -14.84
N LEU A 47 4.36 7.52 -13.92
CA LEU A 47 3.91 8.55 -12.98
C LEU A 47 3.56 9.87 -13.67
N ASN A 48 4.23 10.22 -14.75
CA ASN A 48 3.99 11.46 -15.51
C ASN A 48 3.87 12.70 -14.59
N GLY A 49 4.80 12.85 -13.65
CA GLY A 49 4.86 13.96 -12.70
C GLY A 49 4.08 13.76 -11.39
N LYS A 50 3.36 12.64 -11.20
CA LYS A 50 2.76 12.29 -9.92
C LYS A 50 3.86 11.90 -8.89
N ALA A 51 3.52 11.99 -7.61
CA ALA A 51 4.41 11.52 -6.54
C ALA A 51 4.68 10.00 -6.66
N PRO A 52 5.88 9.52 -6.25
CA PRO A 52 6.27 8.11 -6.41
C PRO A 52 5.28 7.10 -5.84
N THR A 53 4.62 7.43 -4.74
CA THR A 53 3.62 6.56 -4.08
C THR A 53 2.44 6.19 -5.00
N TRP A 54 2.14 7.02 -6.00
CA TRP A 54 1.12 6.74 -7.00
C TRP A 54 1.47 5.61 -7.97
N TYR A 55 2.69 5.12 -7.96
CA TYR A 55 3.05 3.97 -8.79
C TYR A 55 2.33 2.68 -8.36
N LYS A 56 1.95 2.55 -7.08
CA LYS A 56 1.31 1.36 -6.50
C LYS A 56 0.15 0.81 -7.33
N PRO A 57 -0.94 1.56 -7.62
CA PRO A 57 -2.06 0.99 -8.36
C PRO A 57 -1.69 0.50 -9.75
N ARG A 58 -0.78 1.17 -10.45
CA ARG A 58 -0.32 0.75 -11.79
C ARG A 58 0.58 -0.48 -11.74
N LEU A 59 1.49 -0.53 -10.78
CA LEU A 59 2.34 -1.68 -10.54
C LEU A 59 1.50 -2.93 -10.23
N LEU A 60 0.50 -2.81 -9.37
CA LEU A 60 -0.39 -3.90 -8.99
C LEU A 60 -1.25 -4.39 -10.17
N GLN A 61 -1.78 -3.46 -10.98
CA GLN A 61 -2.50 -3.82 -12.21
C GLN A 61 -1.61 -4.60 -13.18
N GLN A 62 -0.38 -4.12 -13.39
CA GLN A 62 0.59 -4.77 -14.27
C GLN A 62 0.94 -6.16 -13.75
N ALA A 63 1.20 -6.30 -12.44
CA ALA A 63 1.54 -7.58 -11.83
C ALA A 63 0.43 -8.63 -11.99
N PHE A 64 -0.84 -8.27 -11.78
CA PHE A 64 -1.96 -9.18 -12.01
C PHE A 64 -2.18 -9.53 -13.48
N SER A 65 -1.75 -8.66 -14.39
CA SER A 65 -1.77 -8.94 -15.82
C SER A 65 -0.66 -9.89 -16.25
N ASP A 66 0.56 -9.66 -15.75
CA ASP A 66 1.74 -10.45 -16.10
C ASP A 66 1.76 -11.83 -15.41
N HIS A 67 1.07 -11.93 -14.27
CA HIS A 67 1.00 -13.13 -13.43
C HIS A 67 -0.45 -13.50 -13.10
N PRO A 68 -1.24 -13.91 -14.12
CA PRO A 68 -2.65 -14.23 -13.92
C PRO A 68 -2.88 -15.49 -13.08
N ASP A 69 -1.84 -16.28 -12.86
CA ASP A 69 -1.81 -17.48 -12.02
C ASP A 69 -1.72 -17.19 -10.51
N LEU A 70 -1.39 -15.95 -10.11
CA LEU A 70 -1.39 -15.57 -8.70
C LEU A 70 -2.81 -15.39 -8.18
N ASP A 71 -3.10 -16.00 -7.03
CA ASP A 71 -4.35 -15.83 -6.31
C ASP A 71 -4.36 -14.53 -5.48
N TYR A 72 -3.19 -14.18 -4.90
CA TYR A 72 -3.00 -13.00 -4.06
C TYR A 72 -1.66 -12.31 -4.33
N LEU A 73 -1.65 -10.98 -4.11
CA LEU A 73 -0.45 -10.15 -4.06
C LEU A 73 -0.38 -9.42 -2.72
N LEU A 74 0.76 -9.51 -2.04
CA LEU A 74 1.11 -8.63 -0.92
C LEU A 74 2.01 -7.50 -1.45
N PHE A 75 1.51 -6.29 -1.44
CA PHE A 75 2.31 -5.09 -1.71
C PHE A 75 3.03 -4.64 -0.44
N LEU A 76 4.30 -4.28 -0.58
CA LEU A 76 5.12 -3.72 0.48
C LEU A 76 5.76 -2.40 0.00
N ASP A 77 5.69 -1.33 0.80
CA ASP A 77 6.51 -0.14 0.58
C ASP A 77 8.01 -0.48 0.66
N ALA A 78 8.85 0.34 0.08
CA ALA A 78 10.29 0.13 0.01
C ALA A 78 10.99 0.01 1.39
N ASP A 79 10.35 0.55 2.43
CA ASP A 79 10.81 0.49 3.83
C ASP A 79 10.13 -0.60 4.65
N ALA A 80 9.25 -1.39 4.04
CA ALA A 80 8.56 -2.47 4.73
C ALA A 80 9.32 -3.80 4.55
N ILE A 81 9.61 -4.47 5.67
CA ILE A 81 10.27 -5.78 5.70
C ILE A 81 9.42 -6.81 6.41
N ILE A 82 9.45 -8.05 5.93
CA ILE A 82 8.92 -9.19 6.67
C ILE A 82 9.83 -9.44 7.87
N ASN A 83 9.28 -9.37 9.07
CA ASN A 83 10.05 -9.46 10.31
C ASN A 83 9.94 -10.85 10.95
N ASP A 84 8.76 -11.44 10.95
CA ASP A 84 8.52 -12.78 11.51
C ASP A 84 8.33 -13.83 10.41
N PHE A 85 9.38 -14.56 10.09
CA PHE A 85 9.38 -15.61 9.08
C PHE A 85 8.60 -16.86 9.51
N SER A 86 8.20 -16.99 10.78
CA SER A 86 7.35 -18.11 11.23
C SER A 86 5.92 -17.96 10.77
N GLN A 87 5.42 -16.73 10.62
CA GLN A 87 4.09 -16.43 10.13
C GLN A 87 4.01 -16.58 8.60
N SER A 88 2.80 -16.73 8.09
CA SER A 88 2.50 -16.88 6.67
C SER A 88 1.51 -15.81 6.20
N ILE A 89 1.58 -15.42 4.94
CA ILE A 89 0.61 -14.44 4.37
C ILE A 89 -0.82 -14.98 4.46
N GLU A 90 -0.98 -16.30 4.35
CA GLU A 90 -2.25 -16.99 4.47
C GLU A 90 -2.97 -16.71 5.80
N ASP A 91 -2.23 -16.44 6.88
CA ASP A 91 -2.79 -16.16 8.20
C ASP A 91 -3.60 -14.84 8.23
N PHE A 92 -3.36 -13.96 7.27
CA PHE A 92 -4.05 -12.67 7.11
C PHE A 92 -5.15 -12.68 6.04
N ILE A 93 -5.27 -13.76 5.28
CA ILE A 93 -6.31 -13.88 4.25
C ILE A 93 -7.67 -14.07 4.91
N ASP A 94 -8.62 -13.21 4.53
CA ASP A 94 -10.02 -13.39 4.85
C ASP A 94 -10.81 -13.52 3.54
N PRO A 95 -11.39 -14.68 3.24
CA PRO A 95 -12.05 -14.94 1.96
C PRO A 95 -13.28 -14.05 1.70
N GLN A 96 -13.81 -13.39 2.74
CA GLN A 96 -14.95 -12.47 2.63
C GLN A 96 -14.54 -11.11 2.05
N TYR A 97 -13.24 -10.80 2.04
CA TYR A 97 -12.73 -9.51 1.58
C TYR A 97 -11.75 -9.70 0.42
N ASP A 98 -11.68 -8.72 -0.44
CA ASP A 98 -10.76 -8.69 -1.58
C ASP A 98 -9.45 -7.96 -1.26
N ILE A 99 -9.47 -7.08 -0.26
CA ILE A 99 -8.30 -6.31 0.17
C ILE A 99 -8.21 -6.35 1.70
N VAL A 100 -7.00 -6.57 2.22
CA VAL A 100 -6.68 -6.45 3.64
C VAL A 100 -5.58 -5.40 3.81
N VAL A 101 -5.80 -4.45 4.70
CA VAL A 101 -4.85 -3.40 5.08
C VAL A 101 -4.80 -3.26 6.60
N ALA A 102 -3.74 -2.64 7.12
CA ALA A 102 -3.67 -2.30 8.54
C ALA A 102 -4.26 -0.92 8.84
N GLU A 103 -4.68 -0.71 10.08
CA GLU A 103 -4.94 0.63 10.62
C GLU A 103 -3.71 1.52 10.46
N ASP A 104 -3.93 2.82 10.26
CA ASP A 104 -2.83 3.78 10.24
C ASP A 104 -2.24 4.03 11.63
N ILE A 105 -0.92 3.97 11.72
CA ILE A 105 -0.18 4.04 12.98
C ILE A 105 -0.28 5.42 13.63
N GLY A 106 -0.27 6.46 12.82
CA GLY A 106 -0.30 7.85 13.28
C GLY A 106 -1.71 8.39 13.56
N HIS A 107 -2.74 7.58 13.35
CA HIS A 107 -4.15 8.01 13.38
C HIS A 107 -4.47 9.18 12.42
N HIS A 108 -3.61 9.41 11.44
CA HIS A 108 -3.81 10.44 10.40
C HIS A 108 -4.78 9.98 9.31
N SER A 109 -4.97 8.69 9.20
CA SER A 109 -5.89 8.03 8.27
C SER A 109 -6.58 6.85 8.98
N VAL A 110 -7.59 6.24 8.36
CA VAL A 110 -8.21 5.01 8.90
C VAL A 110 -7.38 3.78 8.57
N MET A 111 -6.55 3.86 7.52
CA MET A 111 -5.71 2.75 7.06
C MET A 111 -4.35 3.23 6.60
N ASN A 112 -3.38 2.33 6.64
CA ASN A 112 -2.06 2.51 6.07
C ASN A 112 -1.96 1.79 4.71
N ALA A 113 -1.49 2.47 3.68
CA ALA A 113 -1.33 1.92 2.33
C ALA A 113 0.11 1.46 2.02
N GLY A 114 0.96 1.34 3.02
CA GLY A 114 2.34 0.84 2.87
C GLY A 114 2.42 -0.69 2.80
N VAL A 115 1.37 -1.38 3.31
CA VAL A 115 1.21 -2.83 3.22
C VAL A 115 -0.22 -3.14 2.83
N ILE A 116 -0.39 -3.82 1.69
CA ILE A 116 -1.71 -4.12 1.13
C ILE A 116 -1.73 -5.56 0.63
N LEU A 117 -2.59 -6.41 1.17
CA LEU A 117 -2.85 -7.74 0.64
C LEU A 117 -4.08 -7.69 -0.26
N LEU A 118 -3.92 -8.10 -1.53
CA LEU A 118 -4.97 -8.03 -2.55
C LEU A 118 -5.24 -9.41 -3.15
N LYS A 119 -6.51 -9.74 -3.31
CA LYS A 119 -6.97 -10.92 -4.04
C LYS A 119 -7.04 -10.64 -5.54
N ASN A 120 -6.66 -11.59 -6.38
CA ASN A 120 -6.74 -11.45 -7.83
C ASN A 120 -8.17 -11.60 -8.33
N THR A 121 -8.99 -10.58 -8.19
CA THR A 121 -10.38 -10.56 -8.65
C THR A 121 -10.60 -9.45 -9.69
N GLN A 122 -11.66 -9.58 -10.47
CA GLN A 122 -12.05 -8.53 -11.41
C GLN A 122 -12.43 -7.23 -10.68
N TRP A 123 -13.00 -7.36 -9.47
CA TRP A 123 -13.33 -6.21 -8.65
C TRP A 123 -12.07 -5.43 -8.24
N VAL A 124 -11.01 -6.14 -7.76
CA VAL A 124 -9.73 -5.49 -7.40
C VAL A 124 -9.10 -4.79 -8.59
N LYS A 125 -9.11 -5.40 -9.79
CA LYS A 125 -8.60 -4.75 -11.01
C LYS A 125 -9.35 -3.45 -11.33
N GLY A 126 -10.67 -3.45 -11.17
CA GLY A 126 -11.50 -2.24 -11.31
C GLY A 126 -11.23 -1.19 -10.23
N PHE A 127 -11.04 -1.63 -8.98
CA PHE A 127 -10.68 -0.76 -7.87
C PHE A 127 -9.33 -0.07 -8.07
N LEU A 128 -8.31 -0.78 -8.53
CA LEU A 128 -6.99 -0.20 -8.81
C LEU A 128 -7.05 0.91 -9.86
N GLU A 129 -7.87 0.73 -10.90
CA GLU A 129 -8.12 1.77 -11.89
C GLU A 129 -8.87 2.97 -11.27
N LYS A 130 -9.86 2.72 -10.43
CA LYS A 130 -10.58 3.77 -9.71
C LYS A 130 -9.66 4.54 -8.77
N TRP A 131 -8.80 3.84 -8.03
CA TRP A 131 -7.80 4.44 -7.15
C TRP A 131 -6.82 5.32 -7.93
N TRP A 132 -6.29 4.84 -9.07
CA TRP A 132 -5.42 5.64 -9.93
C TRP A 132 -6.11 6.92 -10.43
N LYS A 133 -7.36 6.82 -10.91
CA LYS A 133 -8.14 7.96 -11.41
C LYS A 133 -8.45 8.99 -10.33
N SER A 134 -8.70 8.55 -9.10
CA SER A 134 -8.92 9.48 -7.99
C SER A 134 -7.74 10.42 -7.77
N GLY A 135 -6.51 9.96 -8.04
CA GLY A 135 -5.33 10.82 -8.03
C GLY A 135 -5.27 11.83 -9.17
N GLU A 136 -5.94 11.58 -10.29
CA GLU A 136 -6.06 12.53 -11.40
C GLU A 136 -7.12 13.59 -11.12
N GLU A 137 -8.24 13.21 -10.56
CA GLU A 137 -9.32 14.12 -10.16
C GLU A 137 -8.83 15.13 -9.11
N PHE A 138 -7.94 14.71 -8.23
CA PHE A 138 -7.42 15.55 -7.14
C PHE A 138 -6.17 16.37 -7.51
N THR A 139 -5.55 16.19 -8.66
CA THR A 139 -4.42 16.99 -9.14
C THR A 139 -4.81 18.31 -9.83
N GLY A 140 -6.10 18.49 -10.13
CA GLY A 140 -6.63 19.79 -10.59
C GLY A 140 -6.93 20.74 -9.41
N ASN A 141 -7.07 22.04 -9.67
CA ASN A 141 -7.44 23.07 -8.70
C ASN A 141 -8.81 22.87 -8.00
N ASP A 142 -9.46 21.72 -8.22
CA ASP A 142 -10.81 21.39 -7.75
C ASP A 142 -10.84 20.64 -6.41
N ALA A 143 -9.76 20.66 -5.63
CA ALA A 143 -9.78 20.19 -4.22
C ALA A 143 -10.91 20.83 -3.38
N LYS A 144 -11.59 21.83 -3.92
CA LYS A 144 -12.76 22.49 -3.34
C LYS A 144 -13.98 21.58 -3.18
N HIS A 145 -14.08 20.48 -3.89
CA HIS A 145 -15.21 19.53 -3.84
C HIS A 145 -15.07 18.44 -2.79
N LEU A 146 -13.86 18.22 -2.26
CA LEU A 146 -13.66 17.36 -1.12
C LEU A 146 -13.88 18.15 0.16
N ASN A 147 -14.97 17.89 0.83
CA ASN A 147 -15.17 18.35 2.20
C ASN A 147 -14.30 17.53 3.16
N ILE A 148 -12.98 17.83 3.11
CA ILE A 148 -11.94 17.11 3.86
C ILE A 148 -12.13 17.29 5.37
N GLN A 149 -12.69 18.41 5.78
CA GLN A 149 -13.00 18.70 7.18
C GLN A 149 -13.92 17.64 7.80
N THR A 150 -14.77 17.00 7.00
CA THR A 150 -15.62 15.89 7.46
C THR A 150 -14.93 14.53 7.47
N LEU A 151 -13.77 14.40 6.82
CA LEU A 151 -13.10 13.12 6.59
C LEU A 151 -11.85 12.92 7.45
N LEU A 152 -11.30 14.00 8.00
CA LEU A 152 -10.06 13.98 8.76
C LEU A 152 -10.26 14.62 10.15
N PRO A 153 -9.61 14.12 11.21
CA PRO A 153 -9.72 14.71 12.54
C PRO A 153 -9.24 16.17 12.57
N GLN A 154 -9.84 16.98 13.45
CA GLN A 154 -9.54 18.43 13.63
C GLN A 154 -8.05 18.78 13.81
N HIS A 155 -7.26 17.84 14.23
CA HIS A 155 -5.83 18.02 14.47
C HIS A 155 -5.01 18.23 13.18
N ILE A 156 -5.57 17.94 12.02
CA ILE A 156 -4.96 18.15 10.72
C ILE A 156 -4.96 19.63 10.31
N GLU A 157 -5.97 20.38 10.73
CA GLU A 157 -6.01 21.84 10.51
C GLU A 157 -4.83 22.57 11.18
N GLN A 158 -4.30 22.02 12.27
CA GLN A 158 -3.29 22.70 13.08
C GLN A 158 -1.85 22.52 12.58
N THR A 159 -1.55 21.50 11.76
CA THR A 159 -0.17 21.16 11.42
C THR A 159 0.28 21.59 10.03
N GLY A 160 -0.61 22.06 9.16
CA GLY A 160 -0.27 22.46 7.78
C GLY A 160 0.26 21.33 6.87
N VAL A 161 0.46 20.14 7.43
CA VAL A 161 1.07 18.98 6.76
C VAL A 161 0.13 18.45 5.66
N PHE A 162 -1.14 18.72 5.76
CA PHE A 162 -2.16 18.09 4.92
C PHE A 162 -2.48 18.77 3.60
N GLN A 163 -2.10 20.03 3.39
CA GLN A 163 -2.29 20.64 2.06
C GLN A 163 -1.54 19.87 0.97
N ASN A 164 -0.40 19.23 1.33
CA ASN A 164 0.35 18.36 0.41
C ASN A 164 -0.08 16.89 0.46
N ALA A 165 -0.75 16.43 1.51
CA ALA A 165 -1.15 15.03 1.68
C ALA A 165 -2.44 14.66 0.93
N LEU A 166 -3.22 15.65 0.48
CA LEU A 166 -4.39 15.44 -0.39
C LEU A 166 -4.05 14.71 -1.70
N TRP A 167 -2.83 14.85 -2.14
CA TRP A 167 -2.31 14.26 -3.35
C TRP A 167 -1.69 12.88 -3.10
N HIS A 168 -1.79 12.38 -1.87
CA HIS A 168 -1.18 11.11 -1.49
C HIS A 168 -2.11 9.94 -1.82
N ASP A 169 -1.55 8.86 -2.33
CA ASP A 169 -2.25 7.63 -2.68
C ASP A 169 -3.08 7.05 -1.53
N GLN A 170 -2.52 7.01 -0.31
CA GLN A 170 -3.19 6.56 0.91
C GLN A 170 -4.43 7.41 1.24
N THR A 171 -4.33 8.73 1.10
CA THR A 171 -5.46 9.63 1.35
C THR A 171 -6.60 9.34 0.38
N CYS A 172 -6.30 9.18 -0.91
CA CYS A 172 -7.30 8.88 -1.91
C CYS A 172 -7.92 7.49 -1.70
N PHE A 173 -7.15 6.48 -1.31
CA PHE A 173 -7.69 5.18 -0.93
C PHE A 173 -8.64 5.30 0.27
N THR A 174 -8.24 6.04 1.31
CA THR A 174 -9.08 6.31 2.48
C THR A 174 -10.39 7.00 2.12
N LEU A 175 -10.35 7.97 1.21
CA LEU A 175 -11.54 8.67 0.72
C LEU A 175 -12.49 7.73 -0.05
N LEU A 176 -11.94 6.88 -0.91
CA LEU A 176 -12.72 5.85 -1.60
C LEU A 176 -13.36 4.89 -0.60
N TYR A 177 -12.63 4.42 0.41
CA TYR A 177 -13.16 3.56 1.45
C TYR A 177 -14.31 4.21 2.23
N LYS A 178 -14.18 5.49 2.60
CA LYS A 178 -15.19 6.20 3.39
C LYS A 178 -16.44 6.60 2.60
N ASN A 179 -16.27 6.94 1.33
CA ASN A 179 -17.35 7.55 0.53
C ASN A 179 -18.02 6.56 -0.43
N ASP A 180 -17.41 5.40 -0.68
CA ASP A 180 -17.99 4.39 -1.54
C ASP A 180 -18.31 3.11 -0.75
N PRO A 181 -19.61 2.83 -0.50
CA PRO A 181 -20.03 1.61 0.21
C PRO A 181 -19.58 0.31 -0.48
N GLU A 182 -19.37 0.31 -1.80
CA GLU A 182 -18.84 -0.87 -2.49
C GLU A 182 -17.37 -1.08 -2.13
N VAL A 183 -16.56 -0.03 -1.99
CA VAL A 183 -15.17 -0.17 -1.56
C VAL A 183 -15.12 -0.67 -0.12
N SER A 184 -15.91 -0.11 0.79
CA SER A 184 -15.87 -0.51 2.20
C SER A 184 -16.30 -1.96 2.45
N LYS A 185 -17.17 -2.54 1.61
CA LYS A 185 -17.56 -3.95 1.70
C LYS A 185 -16.45 -4.93 1.32
N HIS A 186 -15.52 -4.51 0.47
CA HIS A 186 -14.45 -5.35 -0.06
C HIS A 186 -13.12 -5.18 0.66
N VAL A 187 -13.01 -4.19 1.58
CA VAL A 187 -11.77 -3.87 2.29
C VAL A 187 -11.90 -4.19 3.76
N LYS A 188 -11.02 -5.06 4.26
CA LYS A 188 -10.85 -5.35 5.68
C LYS A 188 -9.71 -4.51 6.25
N ILE A 189 -9.97 -3.79 7.33
CA ILE A 189 -8.95 -3.10 8.11
C ILE A 189 -8.68 -3.93 9.36
N ILE A 190 -7.43 -4.30 9.58
CA ILE A 190 -7.00 -5.09 10.73
C ILE A 190 -6.11 -4.24 11.66
N PRO A 191 -5.98 -4.60 12.95
CA PRO A 191 -5.11 -3.88 13.86
C PRO A 191 -3.67 -3.79 13.33
N ASN A 192 -3.08 -2.59 13.38
CA ASN A 192 -1.77 -2.31 12.82
C ASN A 192 -0.66 -3.18 13.41
N HIS A 193 -0.64 -3.40 14.73
CA HIS A 193 0.38 -4.17 15.43
C HIS A 193 0.49 -5.64 15.00
N SER A 194 -0.51 -6.19 14.33
CA SER A 194 -0.48 -7.57 13.85
C SER A 194 0.04 -7.72 12.43
N PHE A 195 -0.08 -6.70 11.60
CA PHE A 195 0.20 -6.79 10.18
C PHE A 195 1.28 -5.81 9.70
N ASN A 196 1.26 -4.57 10.18
CA ASN A 196 2.15 -3.50 9.71
C ASN A 196 2.48 -2.55 10.87
N TRP A 197 3.65 -2.69 11.48
CA TRP A 197 4.04 -1.94 12.68
C TRP A 197 5.39 -1.25 12.50
N TYR A 198 5.66 -0.21 13.26
CA TYR A 198 6.88 0.61 13.19
C TYR A 198 7.88 0.35 14.33
N GLU A 199 7.53 -0.45 15.31
CA GLU A 199 8.44 -0.87 16.37
C GLU A 199 8.93 -2.28 16.09
N ALA A 200 10.24 -2.50 16.16
CA ALA A 200 10.84 -3.81 16.00
C ALA A 200 10.50 -4.67 17.23
N ASP A 201 9.28 -5.20 17.27
CA ASP A 201 8.88 -6.25 18.19
C ASP A 201 8.88 -7.57 17.45
N SER A 202 9.41 -8.61 18.09
CA SER A 202 9.51 -9.98 17.55
C SER A 202 8.15 -10.60 17.15
N LYS A 203 7.04 -9.97 17.48
CA LYS A 203 5.68 -10.47 17.20
C LYS A 203 5.02 -9.87 15.96
N ASN A 204 5.61 -8.83 15.39
CA ASN A 204 5.02 -8.17 14.23
C ASN A 204 5.40 -8.91 12.96
N PHE A 205 4.42 -9.19 12.09
CA PHE A 205 4.67 -9.83 10.82
C PHE A 205 5.51 -8.93 9.90
N ILE A 206 5.10 -7.67 9.73
CA ILE A 206 5.79 -6.69 8.90
C ILE A 206 6.23 -5.49 9.74
N PHE A 207 7.45 -5.06 9.51
CA PHE A 207 8.07 -3.92 10.16
C PHE A 207 8.37 -2.82 9.14
N ASN A 208 7.89 -1.59 9.41
CA ASN A 208 8.23 -0.39 8.64
C ASN A 208 9.42 0.32 9.28
N ALA A 209 10.58 0.21 8.65
CA ALA A 209 11.85 0.64 9.22
C ALA A 209 12.03 2.16 9.31
N PHE A 210 11.32 2.94 8.47
CA PHE A 210 11.66 4.35 8.22
C PHE A 210 10.71 5.39 8.79
N MET A 211 9.60 5.02 9.37
CA MET A 211 8.65 5.99 9.94
C MET A 211 9.25 6.84 11.09
N LYS A 212 10.44 6.51 11.61
CA LYS A 212 11.09 7.26 12.69
C LYS A 212 12.38 8.01 12.29
N GLY A 213 12.74 8.02 11.02
CA GLY A 213 13.97 8.71 10.59
C GLY A 213 15.26 8.15 11.24
N HIS A 214 15.29 6.88 11.57
CA HIS A 214 16.41 6.18 12.16
C HIS A 214 17.08 5.26 11.12
N ILE A 215 17.87 5.86 10.28
CA ILE A 215 19.09 5.29 9.72
C ILE A 215 20.17 6.36 9.77
#